data_614d075d6d41a072af2a470f1a737829
#
_entry.id   614d075d6d41a072af2a470f1a737829
#
_cell.length_a   1.000
_cell.length_b   1.000
_cell.length_c   1.000
_cell.angle_alpha   90.00
_cell.angle_beta   90.00
_cell.angle_gamma   90.00
#
_symmetry.space_group_name_H-M   'P 1'
#
loop_
_entity.id
_entity.type
_entity.pdbx_description
1 polymer ?
#
loop_
_entity_poly.entity_id
_entity_poly.type
_entity_poly.pdbx_seq_one_letter_code
_entity_poly.pdbx_strand_id
1 'polypeptide(L)'
;MAVVKPFICIRPAKENAAKVAALPYDVYNRKEACAAVAENPISFLNIDRAETQFSDDVDTYADCVYEKARELLDTQIAEGVYVTDAGDHYYLYELTMDGRSQTGIVACSSIDDYVNGVVKKHENTREDKEIDRIRHVDTVNAQTGPIFLAYRQNETLKAIVAEEKAKPALYDFVSDDGIRHRVWKINDPAQTEAIEAAFAAIPATYIADGHHRAASAVKVGLKRRAENPGYTGEEPFNYFLSVLFPDEELMILPYNRVVKDLNGLSREQFFEAVKEKFELEEIGKEPYAPAEKGTFGMYLDNTWYALKVLPQYKSADPVKGLDVSILQDQLLGPVLGIGDPRTDKRIDFIGGIRGLKELERRVSEDMEIAFSMYPTSIEELLAVADAGLLMPPKSTWFEPKLRSGLF
;
A
#
# COMPACT_ATOMS: atom_id res chain seq x y z
N MET A 1 14.95 17.66 3.43
CA MET A 1 15.26 17.49 2.00
C MET A 1 15.48 16.00 1.80
N ALA A 2 14.79 15.41 0.85
CA ALA A 2 14.76 13.96 0.70
C ALA A 2 16.07 13.41 0.11
N VAL A 3 16.64 12.38 0.73
CA VAL A 3 17.83 11.66 0.26
C VAL A 3 17.38 10.39 -0.45
N VAL A 4 17.53 10.39 -1.76
CA VAL A 4 17.10 9.31 -2.66
C VAL A 4 18.27 8.95 -3.56
N LYS A 5 18.73 7.70 -3.52
CA LYS A 5 19.95 7.23 -4.18
C LYS A 5 19.66 6.17 -5.25
N PRO A 6 20.44 6.14 -6.34
CA PRO A 6 20.49 5.00 -7.24
C PRO A 6 21.08 3.78 -6.50
N PHE A 7 20.92 2.59 -7.06
CA PHE A 7 21.37 1.37 -6.40
C PHE A 7 21.76 0.28 -7.40
N ILE A 8 22.57 -0.66 -6.94
CA ILE A 8 22.83 -1.91 -7.67
C ILE A 8 21.63 -2.83 -7.48
N CYS A 9 20.88 -3.07 -8.55
CA CYS A 9 19.68 -3.88 -8.52
C CYS A 9 19.98 -5.35 -8.81
N ILE A 10 19.41 -6.25 -7.99
CA ILE A 10 19.25 -7.67 -8.29
C ILE A 10 17.84 -7.82 -8.83
N ARG A 11 17.70 -8.02 -10.13
CA ARG A 11 16.41 -8.00 -10.83
C ARG A 11 16.24 -9.25 -11.71
N PRO A 12 15.00 -9.62 -12.05
CA PRO A 12 14.77 -10.79 -12.91
C PRO A 12 15.49 -10.66 -14.27
N ALA A 13 15.98 -11.78 -14.79
CA ALA A 13 16.29 -11.85 -16.22
C ALA A 13 15.04 -11.51 -17.03
N LYS A 14 15.20 -10.91 -18.22
CA LYS A 14 14.08 -10.31 -18.97
C LYS A 14 12.94 -11.29 -19.23
N GLU A 15 13.25 -12.51 -19.55
CA GLU A 15 12.30 -13.60 -19.81
C GLU A 15 11.55 -14.09 -18.57
N ASN A 16 12.06 -13.79 -17.39
CA ASN A 16 11.52 -14.23 -16.11
C ASN A 16 10.63 -13.17 -15.45
N ALA A 17 10.73 -11.90 -15.86
CA ALA A 17 10.10 -10.77 -15.16
C ALA A 17 8.61 -10.97 -14.88
N ALA A 18 7.82 -11.41 -15.86
CA ALA A 18 6.40 -11.66 -15.70
C ALA A 18 6.07 -12.80 -14.72
N LYS A 19 6.93 -13.83 -14.65
CA LYS A 19 6.73 -14.98 -13.75
C LYS A 19 7.21 -14.69 -12.33
N VAL A 20 8.25 -13.87 -12.19
CA VAL A 20 8.79 -13.47 -10.88
C VAL A 20 7.88 -12.49 -10.18
N ALA A 21 7.34 -11.51 -10.91
CA ALA A 21 6.53 -10.43 -10.33
C ALA A 21 5.34 -10.95 -9.52
N ALA A 22 5.31 -10.67 -8.23
CA ALA A 22 4.29 -11.13 -7.31
C ALA A 22 3.58 -9.96 -6.60
N LEU A 23 2.30 -10.14 -6.24
CA LEU A 23 1.62 -9.21 -5.35
C LEU A 23 2.30 -9.20 -3.96
N PRO A 24 2.18 -8.10 -3.20
CA PRO A 24 2.75 -8.02 -1.85
C PRO A 24 2.30 -9.18 -0.95
N TYR A 25 3.18 -9.59 -0.06
CA TYR A 25 3.02 -10.76 0.83
C TYR A 25 1.72 -10.76 1.64
N ASP A 26 1.18 -9.58 1.96
CA ASP A 26 0.01 -9.37 2.82
C ASP A 26 -1.34 -9.41 2.08
N VAL A 27 -1.30 -9.57 0.76
CA VAL A 27 -2.51 -9.75 -0.07
C VAL A 27 -3.12 -11.13 0.10
N TYR A 28 -2.31 -12.14 0.44
CA TYR A 28 -2.71 -13.55 0.51
C TYR A 28 -2.75 -14.08 1.94
N ASN A 29 -3.74 -14.91 2.26
CA ASN A 29 -3.61 -15.85 3.38
C ASN A 29 -2.71 -17.03 2.98
N ARG A 30 -2.34 -17.91 3.94
CA ARG A 30 -1.42 -19.05 3.67
C ARG A 30 -1.93 -19.97 2.56
N LYS A 31 -3.19 -20.34 2.60
CA LYS A 31 -3.81 -21.26 1.62
C LYS A 31 -3.81 -20.65 0.21
N GLU A 32 -4.15 -19.37 0.12
CA GLU A 32 -4.10 -18.63 -1.15
C GLU A 32 -2.68 -18.49 -1.68
N ALA A 33 -1.70 -18.21 -0.80
CA ALA A 33 -0.29 -18.14 -1.17
C ALA A 33 0.22 -19.50 -1.70
N CYS A 34 -0.08 -20.61 -1.03
CA CYS A 34 0.25 -21.95 -1.51
C CYS A 34 -0.35 -22.24 -2.89
N ALA A 35 -1.60 -21.88 -3.11
CA ALA A 35 -2.25 -22.04 -4.41
C ALA A 35 -1.59 -21.18 -5.51
N ALA A 36 -1.24 -19.93 -5.18
CA ALA A 36 -0.63 -19.01 -6.12
C ALA A 36 0.77 -19.41 -6.59
N VAL A 37 1.53 -20.13 -5.74
CA VAL A 37 2.89 -20.57 -6.09
C VAL A 37 2.96 -22.00 -6.65
N ALA A 38 1.89 -22.79 -6.56
CA ALA A 38 1.88 -24.21 -6.88
C ALA A 38 2.42 -24.53 -8.31
N GLU A 39 2.13 -23.68 -9.28
CA GLU A 39 2.53 -23.85 -10.68
C GLU A 39 3.65 -22.87 -11.10
N ASN A 40 4.15 -22.04 -10.19
CA ASN A 40 5.15 -21.04 -10.48
C ASN A 40 6.29 -21.03 -9.45
N PRO A 41 7.28 -21.93 -9.58
CA PRO A 41 8.35 -22.08 -8.61
C PRO A 41 9.30 -20.88 -8.53
N ILE A 42 9.34 -20.01 -9.55
CA ILE A 42 10.16 -18.79 -9.55
C ILE A 42 9.39 -17.53 -9.15
N SER A 43 8.10 -17.65 -8.79
CA SER A 43 7.35 -16.52 -8.25
C SER A 43 8.05 -15.97 -7.01
N PHE A 44 8.19 -14.64 -6.94
CA PHE A 44 8.78 -13.99 -5.77
C PHE A 44 7.98 -14.24 -4.48
N LEU A 45 6.70 -14.59 -4.61
CA LEU A 45 5.87 -14.97 -3.46
C LEU A 45 6.43 -16.18 -2.69
N ASN A 46 7.19 -17.06 -3.34
CA ASN A 46 7.90 -18.16 -2.65
C ASN A 46 8.97 -17.65 -1.67
N ILE A 47 9.54 -16.47 -1.92
CA ILE A 47 10.54 -15.83 -1.06
C ILE A 47 9.83 -14.99 0.02
N ASP A 48 8.84 -14.19 -0.36
CA ASP A 48 8.10 -13.34 0.59
C ASP A 48 7.22 -14.15 1.55
N ARG A 49 6.75 -15.33 1.13
CA ARG A 49 5.87 -16.25 1.85
C ARG A 49 6.47 -17.67 1.84
N ALA A 50 7.72 -17.80 2.36
CA ALA A 50 8.48 -19.05 2.30
C ALA A 50 7.85 -20.19 3.10
N GLU A 51 6.88 -19.92 4.00
CA GLU A 51 6.08 -20.96 4.65
C GLU A 51 5.26 -21.81 3.66
N THR A 52 5.08 -21.33 2.41
CA THR A 52 4.47 -22.13 1.32
C THR A 52 5.27 -23.37 0.95
N GLN A 53 6.54 -23.43 1.35
CA GLN A 53 7.45 -24.56 1.12
C GLN A 53 7.37 -25.63 2.22
N PHE A 54 6.55 -25.42 3.23
CA PHE A 54 6.43 -26.29 4.39
C PHE A 54 5.00 -26.80 4.55
N SER A 55 4.86 -27.94 5.26
CA SER A 55 3.55 -28.46 5.68
C SER A 55 2.84 -27.52 6.65
N ASP A 56 1.52 -27.66 6.76
CA ASP A 56 0.66 -26.75 7.53
C ASP A 56 0.94 -26.73 9.04
N ASP A 57 1.63 -27.74 9.58
CA ASP A 57 2.04 -27.83 10.98
C ASP A 57 3.26 -26.97 11.33
N VAL A 58 4.00 -26.48 10.33
CA VAL A 58 5.11 -25.55 10.56
C VAL A 58 4.57 -24.14 10.80
N ASP A 59 5.01 -23.54 11.91
CA ASP A 59 4.65 -22.16 12.23
C ASP A 59 5.19 -21.21 11.14
N THR A 60 4.31 -20.36 10.61
CA THR A 60 4.64 -19.34 9.60
C THR A 60 5.82 -18.43 10.04
N TYR A 61 6.00 -18.27 11.33
CA TYR A 61 7.05 -17.41 11.91
C TYR A 61 8.24 -18.19 12.50
N ALA A 62 8.40 -19.46 12.15
CA ALA A 62 9.57 -20.26 12.55
C ALA A 62 10.85 -19.77 11.85
N ASP A 63 12.02 -19.90 12.49
CA ASP A 63 13.32 -19.47 11.93
C ASP A 63 13.61 -20.13 10.59
N CYS A 64 13.30 -21.43 10.44
CA CYS A 64 13.49 -22.19 9.20
C CYS A 64 12.73 -21.58 7.99
N VAL A 65 11.64 -20.85 8.22
CA VAL A 65 10.89 -20.18 7.13
C VAL A 65 11.70 -19.01 6.57
N TYR A 66 12.32 -18.21 7.43
CA TYR A 66 13.16 -17.09 6.97
C TYR A 66 14.47 -17.58 6.35
N GLU A 67 15.06 -18.66 6.90
CA GLU A 67 16.24 -19.32 6.31
C GLU A 67 15.91 -19.87 4.92
N LYS A 68 14.71 -20.44 4.73
CA LYS A 68 14.23 -20.92 3.43
C LYS A 68 14.03 -19.78 2.43
N ALA A 69 13.54 -18.63 2.87
CA ALA A 69 13.42 -17.45 2.01
C ALA A 69 14.81 -17.01 1.48
N ARG A 70 15.83 -17.02 2.35
CA ARG A 70 17.21 -16.73 1.97
C ARG A 70 17.77 -17.77 0.99
N GLU A 71 17.60 -19.06 1.29
CA GLU A 71 18.03 -20.16 0.43
C GLU A 71 17.41 -20.06 -0.97
N LEU A 72 16.11 -19.77 -1.04
CA LEU A 72 15.40 -19.61 -2.33
C LEU A 72 15.95 -18.44 -3.15
N LEU A 73 16.19 -17.29 -2.52
CA LEU A 73 16.75 -16.14 -3.22
C LEU A 73 18.15 -16.44 -3.75
N ASP A 74 19.03 -17.00 -2.92
CA ASP A 74 20.40 -17.35 -3.31
C ASP A 74 20.42 -18.39 -4.43
N THR A 75 19.55 -19.40 -4.36
CA THR A 75 19.40 -20.43 -5.40
C THR A 75 18.95 -19.81 -6.73
N GLN A 76 17.91 -18.99 -6.71
CA GLN A 76 17.39 -18.36 -7.92
C GLN A 76 18.39 -17.37 -8.55
N ILE A 77 19.22 -16.70 -7.74
CA ILE A 77 20.33 -15.89 -8.25
C ILE A 77 21.38 -16.79 -8.93
N ALA A 78 21.78 -17.88 -8.28
CA ALA A 78 22.77 -18.81 -8.82
C ALA A 78 22.31 -19.51 -10.12
N GLU A 79 21.01 -19.78 -10.24
CA GLU A 79 20.38 -20.37 -11.44
C GLU A 79 20.13 -19.35 -12.57
N GLY A 80 20.40 -18.07 -12.34
CA GLY A 80 20.22 -17.02 -13.35
C GLY A 80 18.76 -16.57 -13.53
N VAL A 81 17.87 -16.90 -12.60
CA VAL A 81 16.52 -16.31 -12.58
C VAL A 81 16.62 -14.80 -12.41
N TYR A 82 17.59 -14.35 -11.60
CA TYR A 82 17.94 -12.95 -11.38
C TYR A 82 19.32 -12.63 -11.98
N VAL A 83 19.48 -11.36 -12.35
CA VAL A 83 20.74 -10.77 -12.78
C VAL A 83 21.07 -9.56 -11.91
N THR A 84 22.35 -9.38 -11.60
CA THR A 84 22.84 -8.21 -10.86
C THR A 84 23.33 -7.16 -11.84
N ASP A 85 22.88 -5.92 -11.72
CA ASP A 85 23.35 -4.83 -12.56
C ASP A 85 24.78 -4.42 -12.19
N ALA A 86 25.55 -3.97 -13.19
CA ALA A 86 26.98 -3.67 -13.04
C ALA A 86 27.26 -2.31 -12.36
N GLY A 87 26.25 -1.54 -12.00
CA GLY A 87 26.40 -0.22 -11.36
C GLY A 87 25.09 0.27 -10.75
N ASP A 88 25.19 1.43 -10.11
CA ASP A 88 24.05 2.07 -9.49
C ASP A 88 23.16 2.74 -10.53
N HIS A 89 21.86 2.46 -10.47
CA HIS A 89 20.88 3.02 -11.39
C HIS A 89 19.59 3.40 -10.66
N TYR A 90 18.90 4.39 -11.21
CA TYR A 90 17.46 4.58 -11.01
C TYR A 90 16.71 3.77 -12.06
N TYR A 91 15.45 3.45 -11.74
CA TYR A 91 14.53 2.82 -12.69
C TYR A 91 13.24 3.60 -12.71
N LEU A 92 12.48 3.49 -13.80
CA LEU A 92 11.07 3.86 -13.83
C LEU A 92 10.24 2.59 -13.76
N TYR A 93 9.19 2.65 -12.95
CA TYR A 93 8.20 1.59 -12.89
C TYR A 93 6.81 2.18 -13.14
N GLU A 94 6.20 1.77 -14.24
CA GLU A 94 4.87 2.18 -14.63
C GLU A 94 3.90 1.02 -14.48
N LEU A 95 2.75 1.31 -13.88
CA LEU A 95 1.61 0.41 -13.79
C LEU A 95 0.43 1.04 -14.53
N THR A 96 -0.22 0.24 -15.40
CA THR A 96 -1.44 0.67 -16.11
C THR A 96 -2.61 -0.22 -15.73
N MET A 97 -3.65 0.36 -15.18
CA MET A 97 -4.92 -0.26 -14.79
C MET A 97 -6.07 0.49 -15.46
N ASP A 98 -6.95 -0.22 -16.16
CA ASP A 98 -8.13 0.35 -16.82
C ASP A 98 -7.81 1.57 -17.72
N GLY A 99 -6.68 1.51 -18.43
CA GLY A 99 -6.21 2.57 -19.32
C GLY A 99 -5.54 3.76 -18.63
N ARG A 100 -5.51 3.81 -17.30
CA ARG A 100 -4.81 4.82 -16.51
C ARG A 100 -3.42 4.33 -16.08
N SER A 101 -2.40 5.11 -16.38
CA SER A 101 -1.02 4.82 -16.01
C SER A 101 -0.56 5.71 -14.86
N GLN A 102 0.26 5.14 -13.97
CA GLN A 102 1.04 5.86 -12.97
C GLN A 102 2.50 5.40 -13.06
N THR A 103 3.43 6.33 -13.00
CA THR A 103 4.87 6.06 -13.18
C THR A 103 5.65 6.59 -11.98
N GLY A 104 6.38 5.70 -11.30
CA GLY A 104 7.25 6.06 -10.18
C GLY A 104 8.71 5.85 -10.50
N ILE A 105 9.57 6.58 -9.78
CA ILE A 105 11.02 6.41 -9.79
C ILE A 105 11.38 5.38 -8.73
N VAL A 106 12.03 4.30 -9.13
CA VAL A 106 12.54 3.25 -8.23
C VAL A 106 13.92 3.64 -7.76
N ALA A 107 14.10 3.67 -6.45
CA ALA A 107 15.31 4.16 -5.80
C ALA A 107 15.45 3.64 -4.37
N CYS A 108 16.58 3.92 -3.75
CA CYS A 108 16.81 3.71 -2.33
C CYS A 108 16.62 5.02 -1.55
N SER A 109 15.64 5.05 -0.64
CA SER A 109 15.36 6.18 0.25
C SER A 109 16.07 6.00 1.60
N SER A 110 16.59 7.11 2.17
CA SER A 110 17.36 7.09 3.42
C SER A 110 16.50 6.69 4.63
N ILE A 111 17.05 5.82 5.50
CA ILE A 111 16.44 5.52 6.80
C ILE A 111 16.45 6.73 7.73
N ASP A 112 17.42 7.65 7.60
CA ASP A 112 17.47 8.86 8.38
C ASP A 112 16.32 9.81 8.05
N ASP A 113 15.89 9.85 6.79
CA ASP A 113 14.73 10.63 6.38
C ASP A 113 13.44 10.14 7.06
N TYR A 114 13.32 8.83 7.28
CA TYR A 114 12.21 8.28 8.05
C TYR A 114 12.30 8.67 9.53
N VAL A 115 13.49 8.55 10.14
CA VAL A 115 13.72 8.89 11.56
C VAL A 115 13.48 10.38 11.81
N ASN A 116 13.91 11.25 10.87
CA ASN A 116 13.84 12.70 11.00
C ASN A 116 12.51 13.28 10.48
N GLY A 117 11.57 12.45 10.00
CA GLY A 117 10.26 12.89 9.55
C GLY A 117 10.24 13.59 8.19
N VAL A 118 11.29 13.41 7.37
CA VAL A 118 11.30 13.79 5.94
C VAL A 118 10.44 12.79 5.15
N VAL A 119 10.55 11.49 5.46
CA VAL A 119 9.58 10.48 5.03
C VAL A 119 8.43 10.48 6.02
N LYS A 120 7.29 11.03 5.62
CA LYS A 120 6.11 11.19 6.46
C LYS A 120 5.21 9.98 6.41
N LYS A 121 4.60 9.66 7.54
CA LYS A 121 3.65 8.55 7.70
C LYS A 121 2.28 9.08 8.11
N HIS A 122 1.24 8.35 7.74
CA HIS A 122 -0.14 8.65 8.10
C HIS A 122 -0.85 7.48 8.81
N GLU A 123 -0.15 6.37 9.07
CA GLU A 123 -0.69 5.18 9.74
C GLU A 123 0.31 4.62 10.74
N ASN A 124 -0.20 4.09 11.86
CA ASN A 124 0.61 3.33 12.81
C ASN A 124 0.81 1.90 12.34
N THR A 125 1.98 1.38 12.62
CA THR A 125 2.32 -0.01 12.37
C THR A 125 1.95 -0.90 13.58
N ARG A 126 1.75 -2.19 13.30
CA ARG A 126 1.50 -3.22 14.31
C ARG A 126 2.79 -3.95 14.61
N GLU A 127 3.09 -4.12 15.89
CA GLU A 127 4.35 -4.72 16.37
C GLU A 127 4.56 -6.15 15.85
N ASP A 128 3.51 -6.98 15.84
CA ASP A 128 3.56 -8.36 15.33
C ASP A 128 3.99 -8.41 13.86
N LYS A 129 3.46 -7.51 13.03
CA LYS A 129 3.82 -7.41 11.61
C LYS A 129 5.21 -6.83 11.38
N GLU A 130 5.64 -5.89 12.23
CA GLU A 130 6.99 -5.37 12.15
C GLU A 130 8.02 -6.43 12.51
N ILE A 131 7.83 -7.19 13.59
CA ILE A 131 8.74 -8.28 14.00
C ILE A 131 8.93 -9.29 12.87
N ASP A 132 7.85 -9.71 12.24
CA ASP A 132 7.90 -10.61 11.09
C ASP A 132 8.78 -10.03 9.97
N ARG A 133 8.52 -8.80 9.53
CA ARG A 133 9.29 -8.19 8.44
C ARG A 133 10.73 -7.84 8.81
N ILE A 134 11.02 -7.49 10.07
CA ILE A 134 12.39 -7.32 10.58
C ILE A 134 13.17 -8.62 10.41
N ARG A 135 12.61 -9.75 10.87
CA ARG A 135 13.26 -11.07 10.75
C ARG A 135 13.48 -11.46 9.31
N HIS A 136 12.48 -11.21 8.45
CA HIS A 136 12.57 -11.50 7.02
C HIS A 136 13.70 -10.69 6.36
N VAL A 137 13.69 -9.35 6.47
CA VAL A 137 14.71 -8.48 5.86
C VAL A 137 16.11 -8.79 6.40
N ASP A 138 16.23 -9.01 7.70
CA ASP A 138 17.52 -9.27 8.36
C ASP A 138 18.13 -10.62 7.94
N THR A 139 17.29 -11.68 7.85
CA THR A 139 17.73 -13.03 7.45
C THR A 139 17.98 -13.12 5.95
N VAL A 140 17.05 -12.63 5.12
CA VAL A 140 17.20 -12.64 3.67
C VAL A 140 18.32 -11.71 3.22
N ASN A 141 18.65 -10.71 4.01
CA ASN A 141 19.66 -9.68 3.72
C ASN A 141 19.39 -8.93 2.42
N ALA A 142 18.12 -8.69 2.14
CA ALA A 142 17.66 -7.97 0.94
C ALA A 142 16.36 -7.21 1.25
N GLN A 143 16.11 -6.16 0.48
CA GLN A 143 14.82 -5.46 0.45
C GLN A 143 13.93 -6.17 -0.57
N THR A 144 12.94 -6.92 -0.11
CA THR A 144 12.17 -7.84 -0.95
C THR A 144 10.90 -7.25 -1.54
N GLY A 145 10.43 -6.14 -1.02
CA GLY A 145 9.22 -5.49 -1.52
C GLY A 145 9.35 -3.97 -1.48
N PRO A 146 9.19 -3.29 -2.61
CA PRO A 146 9.34 -1.84 -2.65
C PRO A 146 8.29 -1.14 -1.79
N ILE A 147 8.71 -0.07 -1.11
CA ILE A 147 7.83 0.79 -0.35
C ILE A 147 7.25 1.83 -1.31
N PHE A 148 5.94 2.01 -1.26
CA PHE A 148 5.23 2.95 -2.10
C PHE A 148 5.26 4.34 -1.46
N LEU A 149 6.04 5.25 -2.04
CA LEU A 149 6.13 6.64 -1.60
C LEU A 149 5.44 7.59 -2.59
N ALA A 150 4.93 8.68 -2.07
CA ALA A 150 4.46 9.82 -2.84
C ALA A 150 5.38 11.02 -2.64
N TYR A 151 5.46 11.92 -3.62
CA TYR A 151 6.07 13.24 -3.50
C TYR A 151 5.23 14.28 -4.24
N ARG A 152 5.28 15.53 -3.80
CA ARG A 152 4.61 16.63 -4.52
C ARG A 152 5.30 16.83 -5.86
N GLN A 153 4.52 16.91 -6.92
CA GLN A 153 5.01 17.01 -8.31
C GLN A 153 6.20 17.96 -8.45
N ASN A 154 7.18 17.53 -9.24
CA ASN A 154 8.40 18.26 -9.57
C ASN A 154 8.62 18.23 -11.08
N GLU A 155 8.76 19.39 -11.70
CA GLU A 155 8.83 19.52 -13.17
C GLU A 155 10.11 18.91 -13.76
N THR A 156 11.24 18.93 -13.04
CA THR A 156 12.47 18.28 -13.48
C THR A 156 12.30 16.76 -13.55
N LEU A 157 11.74 16.18 -12.50
CA LEU A 157 11.46 14.73 -12.48
C LEU A 157 10.44 14.35 -13.56
N LYS A 158 9.41 15.15 -13.74
CA LYS A 158 8.38 14.93 -14.78
C LYS A 158 8.99 14.90 -16.19
N ALA A 159 9.88 15.83 -16.49
CA ALA A 159 10.56 15.89 -17.78
C ALA A 159 11.46 14.66 -18.01
N ILE A 160 12.24 14.25 -17.01
CA ILE A 160 13.10 13.07 -17.10
C ILE A 160 12.25 11.80 -17.31
N VAL A 161 11.17 11.63 -16.54
CA VAL A 161 10.24 10.51 -16.68
C VAL A 161 9.66 10.44 -18.10
N ALA A 162 9.24 11.57 -18.64
CA ALA A 162 8.69 11.65 -20.00
C ALA A 162 9.72 11.25 -21.07
N GLU A 163 10.96 11.72 -20.93
CA GLU A 163 12.05 11.39 -21.85
C GLU A 163 12.41 9.89 -21.80
N GLU A 164 12.54 9.31 -20.59
CA GLU A 164 12.89 7.90 -20.44
C GLU A 164 11.79 6.97 -20.93
N LYS A 165 10.53 7.31 -20.72
CA LYS A 165 9.37 6.53 -21.21
C LYS A 165 9.27 6.50 -22.74
N ALA A 166 9.90 7.43 -23.47
CA ALA A 166 9.99 7.40 -24.93
C ALA A 166 10.98 6.35 -25.46
N LYS A 167 11.84 5.79 -24.60
CA LYS A 167 12.80 4.74 -24.94
C LYS A 167 12.17 3.34 -24.82
N PRO A 168 12.77 2.30 -25.41
CA PRO A 168 12.31 0.93 -25.22
C PRO A 168 12.37 0.51 -23.75
N ALA A 169 11.30 -0.11 -23.26
CA ALA A 169 11.22 -0.62 -21.90
C ALA A 169 12.14 -1.83 -21.69
N LEU A 170 12.74 -1.95 -20.52
CA LEU A 170 13.47 -3.13 -20.04
C LEU A 170 12.50 -4.30 -19.88
N TYR A 171 11.37 -4.07 -19.20
CA TYR A 171 10.25 -5.00 -19.06
C TYR A 171 8.97 -4.38 -19.58
N ASP A 172 8.12 -5.19 -20.20
CA ASP A 172 6.79 -4.83 -20.65
C ASP A 172 5.93 -6.10 -20.68
N PHE A 173 5.04 -6.27 -19.71
CA PHE A 173 4.16 -7.43 -19.60
C PHE A 173 2.84 -7.05 -18.92
N VAL A 174 1.85 -7.93 -19.08
CA VAL A 174 0.55 -7.84 -18.39
C VAL A 174 0.44 -9.03 -17.43
N SER A 175 0.12 -8.77 -16.17
CA SER A 175 -0.15 -9.80 -15.16
C SER A 175 -1.58 -10.32 -15.25
N ASP A 176 -1.88 -11.45 -14.60
CA ASP A 176 -3.16 -12.14 -14.68
C ASP A 176 -4.36 -11.31 -14.22
N ASP A 177 -4.14 -10.31 -13.38
CA ASP A 177 -5.13 -9.34 -12.94
C ASP A 177 -5.36 -8.18 -13.94
N GLY A 178 -4.77 -8.27 -15.13
CA GLY A 178 -4.93 -7.30 -16.21
C GLY A 178 -4.09 -6.02 -16.07
N ILE A 179 -3.26 -5.92 -15.05
CA ILE A 179 -2.36 -4.78 -14.86
C ILE A 179 -1.16 -4.90 -15.79
N ARG A 180 -0.87 -3.85 -16.57
CA ARG A 180 0.35 -3.78 -17.37
C ARG A 180 1.47 -3.18 -16.54
N HIS A 181 2.63 -3.82 -16.60
CA HIS A 181 3.86 -3.42 -15.91
C HIS A 181 4.93 -3.08 -16.93
N ARG A 182 5.47 -1.86 -16.85
CA ARG A 182 6.61 -1.45 -17.67
C ARG A 182 7.73 -0.91 -16.78
N VAL A 183 8.97 -1.27 -17.12
CA VAL A 183 10.15 -0.82 -16.39
C VAL A 183 11.18 -0.27 -17.39
N TRP A 184 11.79 0.84 -17.05
CA TRP A 184 12.93 1.40 -17.78
C TRP A 184 14.10 1.56 -16.81
N LYS A 185 15.30 1.38 -17.32
CA LYS A 185 16.55 1.58 -16.58
C LYS A 185 17.16 2.90 -17.02
N ILE A 186 17.42 3.80 -16.09
CA ILE A 186 18.06 5.10 -16.36
C ILE A 186 19.56 4.90 -16.37
N ASN A 187 20.16 5.10 -17.55
CA ASN A 187 21.61 4.86 -17.78
C ASN A 187 22.40 6.16 -17.98
N ASP A 188 21.73 7.31 -18.12
CA ASP A 188 22.38 8.61 -18.34
C ASP A 188 22.87 9.19 -17.01
N PRO A 189 24.20 9.40 -16.83
CA PRO A 189 24.73 10.01 -15.62
C PRO A 189 24.17 11.40 -15.35
N ALA A 190 23.92 12.22 -16.39
CA ALA A 190 23.36 13.57 -16.21
C ALA A 190 21.94 13.52 -15.67
N GLN A 191 21.12 12.56 -16.12
CA GLN A 191 19.78 12.34 -15.55
C GLN A 191 19.86 11.80 -14.12
N THR A 192 20.81 10.93 -13.82
CA THR A 192 21.07 10.42 -12.46
C THR A 192 21.35 11.57 -11.50
N GLU A 193 22.28 12.47 -11.85
CA GLU A 193 22.60 13.66 -11.06
C GLU A 193 21.39 14.60 -10.91
N ALA A 194 20.63 14.79 -11.99
CA ALA A 194 19.44 15.65 -11.97
C ALA A 194 18.32 15.09 -11.08
N ILE A 195 18.12 13.76 -11.06
CA ILE A 195 17.15 13.10 -10.17
C ILE A 195 17.56 13.31 -8.70
N GLU A 196 18.82 13.04 -8.37
CA GLU A 196 19.34 13.23 -7.01
C GLU A 196 19.18 14.68 -6.54
N ALA A 197 19.57 15.65 -7.38
CA ALA A 197 19.42 17.08 -7.09
C ALA A 197 17.95 17.50 -6.93
N ALA A 198 17.05 16.98 -7.77
CA ALA A 198 15.62 17.28 -7.68
C ALA A 198 15.01 16.76 -6.38
N PHE A 199 15.31 15.50 -5.97
CA PHE A 199 14.85 14.98 -4.68
C PHE A 199 15.46 15.74 -3.49
N ALA A 200 16.72 16.13 -3.56
CA ALA A 200 17.34 16.96 -2.54
C ALA A 200 16.65 18.32 -2.35
N ALA A 201 15.89 18.81 -3.32
CA ALA A 201 15.06 20.01 -3.19
C ALA A 201 13.65 19.73 -2.66
N ILE A 202 13.19 18.48 -2.64
CA ILE A 202 11.88 18.09 -2.13
C ILE A 202 11.92 18.01 -0.60
N PRO A 203 11.05 18.77 0.12
CA PRO A 203 11.10 18.87 1.57
C PRO A 203 10.62 17.61 2.30
N ALA A 204 9.73 16.83 1.69
CA ALA A 204 9.16 15.63 2.26
C ALA A 204 8.68 14.65 1.19
N THR A 205 8.76 13.36 1.51
CA THR A 205 8.04 12.28 0.83
C THR A 205 7.05 11.65 1.79
N TYR A 206 6.09 10.87 1.27
CA TYR A 206 4.96 10.38 2.04
C TYR A 206 4.76 8.90 1.78
N ILE A 207 4.64 8.08 2.82
CA ILE A 207 4.33 6.67 2.63
C ILE A 207 2.88 6.55 2.17
N ALA A 208 2.67 6.05 0.96
CA ALA A 208 1.35 5.73 0.42
C ALA A 208 0.93 4.31 0.84
N ASP A 209 1.83 3.32 0.68
CA ASP A 209 1.62 1.94 1.10
C ASP A 209 2.94 1.31 1.57
N GLY A 210 2.86 0.34 2.49
CA GLY A 210 4.03 -0.37 3.03
C GLY A 210 4.61 0.22 4.31
N HIS A 211 3.80 0.81 5.20
CA HIS A 211 4.24 1.34 6.50
C HIS A 211 5.02 0.31 7.33
N HIS A 212 4.57 -0.96 7.38
CA HIS A 212 5.27 -2.03 8.09
C HIS A 212 6.63 -2.34 7.45
N ARG A 213 6.71 -2.38 6.11
CA ARG A 213 7.96 -2.59 5.36
C ARG A 213 8.96 -1.47 5.64
N ALA A 214 8.51 -0.20 5.62
CA ALA A 214 9.35 0.95 5.91
C ALA A 214 9.88 0.91 7.36
N ALA A 215 9.01 0.73 8.34
CA ALA A 215 9.40 0.65 9.75
C ALA A 215 10.40 -0.49 10.01
N SER A 216 10.18 -1.66 9.39
CA SER A 216 11.05 -2.82 9.55
C SER A 216 12.42 -2.61 8.91
N ALA A 217 12.48 -2.06 7.69
CA ALA A 217 13.74 -1.73 7.02
C ALA A 217 14.57 -0.73 7.82
N VAL A 218 13.94 0.30 8.39
CA VAL A 218 14.59 1.29 9.25
C VAL A 218 15.16 0.63 10.52
N LYS A 219 14.38 -0.23 11.20
CA LYS A 219 14.84 -0.94 12.41
C LYS A 219 16.02 -1.87 12.12
N VAL A 220 16.01 -2.59 10.99
CA VAL A 220 17.14 -3.42 10.56
C VAL A 220 18.36 -2.56 10.25
N GLY A 221 18.21 -1.44 9.56
CA GLY A 221 19.30 -0.52 9.27
C GLY A 221 19.94 0.04 10.55
N LEU A 222 19.13 0.49 11.51
CA LEU A 222 19.61 0.98 12.81
C LEU A 222 20.32 -0.12 13.62
N LYS A 223 19.81 -1.35 13.62
CA LYS A 223 20.46 -2.52 14.22
C LYS A 223 21.86 -2.73 13.61
N ARG A 224 21.95 -2.75 12.26
CA ARG A 224 23.22 -2.94 11.55
C ARG A 224 24.22 -1.81 11.78
N ARG A 225 23.76 -0.56 11.90
CA ARG A 225 24.62 0.57 12.34
C ARG A 225 25.22 0.32 13.70
N ALA A 226 24.43 -0.16 14.67
CA ALA A 226 24.91 -0.48 16.00
C ALA A 226 25.92 -1.63 16.02
N GLU A 227 25.76 -2.62 15.14
CA GLU A 227 26.68 -3.74 14.95
C GLU A 227 27.96 -3.35 14.18
N ASN A 228 27.92 -2.24 13.41
CA ASN A 228 29.02 -1.72 12.61
C ASN A 228 29.34 -0.26 12.95
N PRO A 229 29.97 0.05 14.10
CA PRO A 229 30.17 1.43 14.57
C PRO A 229 31.03 2.30 13.62
N GLY A 230 31.73 1.70 12.66
CA GLY A 230 32.54 2.39 11.67
C GLY A 230 31.82 2.63 10.33
N TYR A 231 30.50 2.49 10.28
CA TYR A 231 29.77 2.73 9.05
C TYR A 231 29.94 4.17 8.52
N THR A 232 29.93 4.33 7.20
CA THR A 232 30.20 5.60 6.53
C THR A 232 28.94 6.38 6.18
N GLY A 233 27.80 5.69 6.12
CA GLY A 233 26.51 6.21 5.65
C GLY A 233 26.18 5.79 4.22
N GLU A 234 27.14 5.23 3.48
CA GLU A 234 26.94 4.78 2.08
C GLU A 234 26.56 3.29 1.99
N GLU A 235 26.60 2.55 3.08
CA GLU A 235 26.27 1.12 3.09
C GLU A 235 24.77 0.90 2.79
N PRO A 236 24.40 -0.18 2.08
CA PRO A 236 23.02 -0.45 1.67
C PRO A 236 21.99 -0.48 2.80
N PHE A 237 22.39 -0.85 4.02
CA PHE A 237 21.51 -0.87 5.19
C PHE A 237 21.10 0.52 5.69
N ASN A 238 21.70 1.60 5.17
CA ASN A 238 21.30 2.98 5.45
C ASN A 238 20.08 3.43 4.59
N TYR A 239 19.60 2.56 3.73
CA TYR A 239 18.55 2.87 2.76
C TYR A 239 17.50 1.76 2.71
N PHE A 240 16.34 2.07 2.16
CA PHE A 240 15.30 1.09 1.85
C PHE A 240 14.78 1.27 0.43
N LEU A 241 14.43 0.15 -0.21
CA LEU A 241 13.88 0.14 -1.56
C LEU A 241 12.51 0.82 -1.61
N SER A 242 12.35 1.77 -2.51
CA SER A 242 11.12 2.52 -2.69
C SER A 242 10.79 2.78 -4.16
N VAL A 243 9.50 2.97 -4.44
CA VAL A 243 9.01 3.55 -5.70
C VAL A 243 8.31 4.85 -5.34
N LEU A 244 8.82 5.95 -5.87
CA LEU A 244 8.36 7.31 -5.56
C LEU A 244 7.51 7.83 -6.72
N PHE A 245 6.24 8.10 -6.47
CA PHE A 245 5.28 8.60 -7.45
C PHE A 245 4.96 10.07 -7.20
N PRO A 246 4.75 10.87 -8.26
CA PRO A 246 4.17 12.19 -8.08
C PRO A 246 2.72 12.06 -7.58
N ASP A 247 2.31 12.92 -6.67
CA ASP A 247 0.98 12.93 -6.06
C ASP A 247 -0.15 13.01 -7.11
N GLU A 248 0.06 13.75 -8.19
CA GLU A 248 -0.90 13.92 -9.30
C GLU A 248 -1.24 12.60 -10.03
N GLU A 249 -0.36 11.60 -10.00
CA GLU A 249 -0.56 10.31 -10.67
C GLU A 249 -1.17 9.24 -9.75
N LEU A 250 -1.39 9.53 -8.48
CA LEU A 250 -1.89 8.53 -7.55
C LEU A 250 -3.41 8.39 -7.57
N MET A 251 -3.87 7.18 -7.34
CA MET A 251 -5.28 6.86 -7.22
C MET A 251 -5.55 6.13 -5.90
N ILE A 252 -6.44 6.72 -5.11
CA ILE A 252 -6.95 6.11 -3.88
C ILE A 252 -8.37 5.64 -4.17
N LEU A 253 -8.62 4.35 -3.98
CA LEU A 253 -9.95 3.78 -4.04
C LEU A 253 -10.65 3.87 -2.68
N PRO A 254 -11.99 3.85 -2.65
CA PRO A 254 -12.72 3.86 -1.39
C PRO A 254 -12.38 2.61 -0.55
N TYR A 255 -12.36 2.78 0.76
CA TYR A 255 -12.29 1.67 1.70
C TYR A 255 -13.64 1.56 2.39
N ASN A 256 -14.48 0.64 1.93
CA ASN A 256 -15.86 0.46 2.38
C ASN A 256 -15.92 -0.29 3.72
N ARG A 257 -17.05 -0.21 4.42
CA ARG A 257 -17.28 -0.87 5.70
C ARG A 257 -18.50 -1.76 5.63
N VAL A 258 -18.43 -2.89 6.36
CA VAL A 258 -19.58 -3.77 6.60
C VAL A 258 -19.68 -4.07 8.08
N VAL A 259 -20.89 -4.12 8.63
CA VAL A 259 -21.13 -4.32 10.07
C VAL A 259 -22.14 -5.45 10.29
N LYS A 260 -21.91 -6.28 11.31
CA LYS A 260 -22.65 -7.52 11.56
C LYS A 260 -24.06 -7.33 12.07
N ASP A 261 -24.33 -6.24 12.78
CA ASP A 261 -25.61 -6.04 13.44
C ASP A 261 -25.92 -4.54 13.66
N LEU A 262 -27.15 -4.22 13.98
CA LEU A 262 -27.60 -2.86 14.28
C LEU A 262 -27.49 -2.50 15.79
N ASN A 263 -26.60 -3.18 16.54
CA ASN A 263 -26.39 -2.93 17.97
C ASN A 263 -27.69 -3.07 18.82
N GLY A 264 -28.53 -4.02 18.44
CA GLY A 264 -29.81 -4.27 19.13
C GLY A 264 -30.94 -3.28 18.83
N LEU A 265 -30.70 -2.32 17.93
CA LEU A 265 -31.75 -1.38 17.48
C LEU A 265 -32.72 -2.05 16.50
N SER A 266 -34.02 -1.66 16.60
CA SER A 266 -34.91 -1.94 15.48
C SER A 266 -34.53 -1.09 14.26
N ARG A 267 -35.01 -1.50 13.09
CA ARG A 267 -34.79 -0.73 11.85
C ARG A 267 -35.26 0.71 11.97
N GLU A 268 -36.43 0.92 12.52
CA GLU A 268 -37.02 2.27 12.72
C GLU A 268 -36.15 3.10 13.67
N GLN A 269 -35.71 2.52 14.79
CA GLN A 269 -34.81 3.18 15.74
C GLN A 269 -33.50 3.57 15.11
N PHE A 270 -32.94 2.67 14.29
CA PHE A 270 -31.70 2.93 13.56
C PHE A 270 -31.86 4.08 12.57
N PHE A 271 -32.92 4.09 11.75
CA PHE A 271 -33.16 5.18 10.81
C PHE A 271 -33.39 6.54 11.51
N GLU A 272 -34.09 6.57 12.63
CA GLU A 272 -34.24 7.81 13.40
C GLU A 272 -32.89 8.32 13.93
N ALA A 273 -32.02 7.43 14.43
CA ALA A 273 -30.69 7.83 14.88
C ALA A 273 -29.79 8.31 13.71
N VAL A 274 -29.90 7.70 12.50
CA VAL A 274 -29.20 8.17 11.31
C VAL A 274 -29.65 9.58 10.91
N LYS A 275 -30.97 9.86 10.90
CA LYS A 275 -31.51 11.16 10.50
C LYS A 275 -31.13 12.33 11.44
N GLU A 276 -30.71 12.04 12.67
CA GLU A 276 -30.16 13.07 13.55
C GLU A 276 -28.86 13.67 13.08
N LYS A 277 -28.09 12.93 12.26
CA LYS A 277 -26.73 13.27 11.83
C LYS A 277 -26.59 13.45 10.32
N PHE A 278 -27.49 12.83 9.55
CA PHE A 278 -27.43 12.76 8.09
C PHE A 278 -28.78 13.07 7.47
N GLU A 279 -28.76 13.75 6.33
CA GLU A 279 -29.87 13.68 5.38
C GLU A 279 -29.86 12.26 4.80
N LEU A 280 -31.05 11.64 4.70
CA LEU A 280 -31.20 10.27 4.23
C LEU A 280 -32.19 10.25 3.07
N GLU A 281 -31.75 9.68 1.94
CA GLU A 281 -32.54 9.50 0.73
C GLU A 281 -32.54 8.02 0.34
N GLU A 282 -33.68 7.45 0.04
CA GLU A 282 -33.79 6.09 -0.48
C GLU A 282 -33.47 6.08 -1.99
N ILE A 283 -32.47 5.30 -2.39
CA ILE A 283 -32.03 5.13 -3.80
C ILE A 283 -32.74 3.92 -4.44
N GLY A 284 -32.99 2.88 -3.67
CA GLY A 284 -33.62 1.65 -4.14
C GLY A 284 -32.61 0.51 -4.31
N LYS A 285 -32.73 -0.28 -5.39
CA LYS A 285 -31.96 -1.52 -5.57
C LYS A 285 -30.63 -1.34 -6.31
N GLU A 286 -30.45 -0.21 -6.98
CA GLU A 286 -29.21 0.05 -7.74
C GLU A 286 -28.07 0.44 -6.78
N PRO A 287 -26.86 -0.15 -6.94
CA PRO A 287 -25.71 0.18 -6.13
C PRO A 287 -25.38 1.68 -6.16
N TYR A 288 -25.20 2.26 -4.99
CA TYR A 288 -24.92 3.69 -4.86
C TYR A 288 -23.46 3.93 -4.45
N ALA A 289 -22.70 4.64 -5.29
CA ALA A 289 -21.39 5.18 -5.01
C ALA A 289 -21.49 6.67 -4.69
N PRO A 290 -20.96 7.14 -3.54
CA PRO A 290 -20.90 8.56 -3.24
C PRO A 290 -20.15 9.35 -4.32
N ALA A 291 -20.68 10.51 -4.72
CA ALA A 291 -20.09 11.35 -5.76
C ALA A 291 -19.24 12.52 -5.19
N GLU A 292 -19.39 12.84 -3.92
CA GLU A 292 -18.71 13.96 -3.26
C GLU A 292 -18.37 13.66 -1.81
N LYS A 293 -17.37 14.34 -1.27
CA LYS A 293 -16.98 14.29 0.13
C LYS A 293 -18.15 14.66 1.07
N GLY A 294 -18.27 13.93 2.16
CA GLY A 294 -19.37 14.08 3.13
C GLY A 294 -20.65 13.37 2.72
N THR A 295 -20.57 12.51 1.70
CA THR A 295 -21.65 11.61 1.31
C THR A 295 -21.24 10.16 1.47
N PHE A 296 -22.21 9.29 1.75
CA PHE A 296 -22.00 7.86 1.99
C PHE A 296 -23.14 7.08 1.34
N GLY A 297 -22.85 5.91 0.83
CA GLY A 297 -23.91 4.96 0.55
C GLY A 297 -24.13 4.04 1.75
N MET A 298 -25.35 3.64 1.97
CA MET A 298 -25.73 2.67 2.99
C MET A 298 -26.60 1.60 2.35
N TYR A 299 -26.22 0.33 2.54
CA TYR A 299 -27.01 -0.81 2.07
C TYR A 299 -27.54 -1.60 3.24
N LEU A 300 -28.87 -1.67 3.35
CA LEU A 300 -29.60 -2.36 4.40
C LEU A 300 -30.89 -2.93 3.82
N ASP A 301 -31.25 -4.18 4.16
CA ASP A 301 -32.48 -4.86 3.73
C ASP A 301 -32.70 -4.80 2.21
N ASN A 302 -31.67 -5.14 1.43
CA ASN A 302 -31.71 -5.12 -0.05
C ASN A 302 -32.06 -3.76 -0.67
N THR A 303 -31.77 -2.66 0.04
CA THR A 303 -32.05 -1.29 -0.40
C THR A 303 -30.86 -0.41 -0.16
N TRP A 304 -30.48 0.37 -1.16
CA TRP A 304 -29.46 1.41 -1.06
C TRP A 304 -30.07 2.74 -0.64
N TYR A 305 -29.34 3.44 0.20
CA TYR A 305 -29.65 4.78 0.69
C TYR A 305 -28.43 5.68 0.47
N ALA A 306 -28.68 6.95 0.11
CA ALA A 306 -27.69 8.00 0.16
C ALA A 306 -27.76 8.72 1.51
N LEU A 307 -26.62 8.86 2.17
CA LEU A 307 -26.45 9.65 3.38
C LEU A 307 -25.61 10.87 3.06
N LYS A 308 -26.04 12.05 3.49
CA LYS A 308 -25.26 13.29 3.44
C LYS A 308 -25.12 13.86 4.83
N VAL A 309 -23.88 14.01 5.31
CA VAL A 309 -23.63 14.53 6.67
C VAL A 309 -24.14 15.96 6.81
N LEU A 310 -24.84 16.23 7.91
CA LEU A 310 -25.35 17.56 8.21
C LEU A 310 -24.18 18.54 8.47
N PRO A 311 -24.33 19.83 8.08
CA PRO A 311 -23.22 20.80 8.11
C PRO A 311 -22.52 20.95 9.47
N GLN A 312 -23.26 20.84 10.59
CA GLN A 312 -22.71 20.96 11.94
C GLN A 312 -21.77 19.82 12.36
N TYR A 313 -21.74 18.71 11.62
CA TYR A 313 -20.86 17.55 11.86
C TYR A 313 -19.66 17.52 10.91
N LYS A 314 -19.55 18.49 9.99
CA LYS A 314 -18.34 18.69 9.17
C LYS A 314 -17.26 19.35 10.02
N SER A 315 -15.99 19.02 9.75
CA SER A 315 -14.86 19.57 10.47
C SER A 315 -13.78 20.04 9.49
N ALA A 316 -13.09 21.13 9.84
CA ALA A 316 -11.90 21.59 9.14
C ALA A 316 -10.59 20.95 9.67
N ASP A 317 -10.67 20.17 10.74
CA ASP A 317 -9.55 19.41 11.28
C ASP A 317 -9.11 18.33 10.25
N PRO A 318 -7.82 18.19 9.96
CA PRO A 318 -7.35 17.25 8.93
C PRO A 318 -7.79 15.80 9.14
N VAL A 319 -7.94 15.36 10.39
CA VAL A 319 -8.34 13.98 10.72
C VAL A 319 -9.84 13.87 10.92
N LYS A 320 -10.43 14.76 11.75
CA LYS A 320 -11.88 14.73 12.03
C LYS A 320 -12.74 15.08 10.82
N GLY A 321 -12.17 15.81 9.85
CA GLY A 321 -12.83 16.16 8.60
C GLY A 321 -12.79 15.06 7.52
N LEU A 322 -12.09 13.94 7.75
CA LEU A 322 -12.10 12.79 6.85
C LEU A 322 -13.47 12.09 6.89
N ASP A 323 -13.97 11.64 5.77
CA ASP A 323 -15.25 10.93 5.70
C ASP A 323 -15.23 9.65 6.56
N VAL A 324 -14.08 8.97 6.63
CA VAL A 324 -13.90 7.80 7.52
C VAL A 324 -14.06 8.17 9.00
N SER A 325 -13.59 9.35 9.42
CA SER A 325 -13.76 9.86 10.78
C SER A 325 -15.21 10.30 11.04
N ILE A 326 -15.80 11.00 10.09
CA ILE A 326 -17.21 11.42 10.19
C ILE A 326 -18.14 10.22 10.36
N LEU A 327 -17.98 9.18 9.52
CA LEU A 327 -18.78 7.96 9.63
C LEU A 327 -18.56 7.27 10.99
N GLN A 328 -17.30 7.17 11.45
CA GLN A 328 -16.96 6.57 12.74
C GLN A 328 -17.59 7.34 13.90
N ASP A 329 -17.39 8.66 13.93
CA ASP A 329 -17.78 9.51 15.07
C ASP A 329 -19.27 9.80 15.13
N GLN A 330 -19.97 9.80 13.99
CA GLN A 330 -21.38 10.16 13.94
C GLN A 330 -22.31 8.94 13.84
N LEU A 331 -21.83 7.80 13.35
CA LEU A 331 -22.69 6.62 13.13
C LEU A 331 -22.12 5.34 13.74
N LEU A 332 -20.91 4.91 13.32
CA LEU A 332 -20.39 3.59 13.71
C LEU A 332 -20.20 3.50 15.23
N GLY A 333 -19.60 4.52 15.85
CA GLY A 333 -19.40 4.59 17.29
C GLY A 333 -20.70 4.77 18.06
N PRO A 334 -21.40 5.91 17.94
CA PRO A 334 -22.53 6.25 18.80
C PRO A 334 -23.80 5.43 18.54
N VAL A 335 -24.04 4.97 17.32
CA VAL A 335 -25.26 4.25 16.93
C VAL A 335 -25.03 2.74 16.90
N LEU A 336 -24.00 2.30 16.16
CA LEU A 336 -23.71 0.87 16.00
C LEU A 336 -22.77 0.31 17.09
N GLY A 337 -22.27 1.14 18.00
CA GLY A 337 -21.44 0.73 19.13
C GLY A 337 -20.07 0.21 18.73
N ILE A 338 -19.55 0.55 17.55
CA ILE A 338 -18.20 0.16 17.09
C ILE A 338 -17.19 1.12 17.74
N GLY A 339 -16.47 0.65 18.76
CA GLY A 339 -15.51 1.47 19.50
C GLY A 339 -14.19 1.63 18.73
N ASP A 340 -13.32 0.63 18.80
CA ASP A 340 -12.06 0.62 18.04
C ASP A 340 -12.19 -0.31 16.82
N PRO A 341 -12.28 0.24 15.61
CA PRO A 341 -12.48 -0.57 14.41
C PRO A 341 -11.31 -1.52 14.08
N ARG A 342 -10.14 -1.39 14.77
CA ARG A 342 -9.01 -2.31 14.62
C ARG A 342 -9.22 -3.64 15.36
N THR A 343 -10.04 -3.62 16.39
CA THR A 343 -10.22 -4.75 17.32
C THR A 343 -11.66 -5.25 17.41
N ASP A 344 -12.64 -4.45 17.01
CA ASP A 344 -14.05 -4.86 17.01
C ASP A 344 -14.31 -5.86 15.90
N LYS A 345 -14.78 -7.06 16.27
CA LYS A 345 -15.06 -8.17 15.34
C LYS A 345 -16.41 -8.04 14.60
N ARG A 346 -17.19 -7.00 14.91
CA ARG A 346 -18.48 -6.74 14.25
C ARG A 346 -18.32 -5.88 13.00
N ILE A 347 -17.16 -5.26 12.77
CA ILE A 347 -16.86 -4.50 11.57
C ILE A 347 -15.82 -5.20 10.72
N ASP A 348 -15.97 -5.13 9.40
CA ASP A 348 -14.97 -5.55 8.44
C ASP A 348 -14.84 -4.49 7.32
N PHE A 349 -13.77 -4.59 6.52
CA PHE A 349 -13.38 -3.59 5.55
C PHE A 349 -13.24 -4.18 4.16
N ILE A 350 -13.83 -3.54 3.17
CA ILE A 350 -13.86 -3.99 1.77
C ILE A 350 -13.17 -2.95 0.90
N GLY A 351 -12.02 -3.28 0.32
CA GLY A 351 -11.34 -2.41 -0.65
C GLY A 351 -12.20 -2.16 -1.88
N GLY A 352 -12.20 -0.91 -2.37
CA GLY A 352 -13.04 -0.48 -3.49
C GLY A 352 -12.84 -1.25 -4.79
N ILE A 353 -11.67 -1.88 -4.95
CA ILE A 353 -11.38 -2.76 -6.10
C ILE A 353 -12.37 -3.92 -6.25
N ARG A 354 -13.00 -4.37 -5.16
CA ARG A 354 -14.00 -5.44 -5.17
C ARG A 354 -15.38 -4.99 -5.66
N GLY A 355 -15.59 -3.68 -5.83
CA GLY A 355 -16.85 -3.10 -6.26
C GLY A 355 -17.97 -3.15 -5.21
N LEU A 356 -19.09 -2.48 -5.54
CA LEU A 356 -20.23 -2.36 -4.61
C LEU A 356 -21.04 -3.65 -4.47
N LYS A 357 -21.04 -4.52 -5.47
CA LYS A 357 -21.71 -5.83 -5.38
C LYS A 357 -21.14 -6.73 -4.30
N GLU A 358 -19.87 -6.55 -3.95
CA GLU A 358 -19.26 -7.25 -2.82
C GLU A 358 -19.90 -6.84 -1.48
N LEU A 359 -20.32 -5.58 -1.35
CA LEU A 359 -21.05 -5.11 -0.18
C LEU A 359 -22.42 -5.80 -0.05
N GLU A 360 -23.15 -5.90 -1.17
CA GLU A 360 -24.43 -6.61 -1.23
C GLU A 360 -24.26 -8.09 -0.88
N ARG A 361 -23.22 -8.75 -1.43
CA ARG A 361 -22.90 -10.14 -1.14
C ARG A 361 -22.64 -10.34 0.36
N ARG A 362 -21.79 -9.51 0.97
CA ARG A 362 -21.45 -9.60 2.39
C ARG A 362 -22.69 -9.41 3.28
N VAL A 363 -23.57 -8.46 2.95
CA VAL A 363 -24.83 -8.26 3.68
C VAL A 363 -25.77 -9.48 3.53
N SER A 364 -25.75 -10.16 2.39
CA SER A 364 -26.57 -11.37 2.19
C SER A 364 -26.02 -12.61 2.89
N GLU A 365 -24.73 -12.67 3.24
CA GLU A 365 -24.06 -13.85 3.78
C GLU A 365 -23.76 -13.77 5.28
N ASP A 366 -23.12 -12.69 5.73
CA ASP A 366 -22.51 -12.65 7.08
C ASP A 366 -22.59 -11.28 7.78
N MET A 367 -23.12 -10.23 7.13
CA MET A 367 -23.25 -8.89 7.65
C MET A 367 -24.70 -8.41 7.56
N GLU A 368 -25.05 -7.41 8.37
CA GLU A 368 -26.40 -6.81 8.37
C GLU A 368 -26.45 -5.53 7.52
N ILE A 369 -25.39 -4.73 7.54
CA ILE A 369 -25.36 -3.42 6.92
C ILE A 369 -23.98 -3.13 6.29
N ALA A 370 -23.98 -2.41 5.18
CA ALA A 370 -22.76 -1.96 4.51
C ALA A 370 -22.78 -0.45 4.24
N PHE A 371 -21.57 0.13 4.18
CA PHE A 371 -21.36 1.54 3.84
C PHE A 371 -20.36 1.65 2.69
N SER A 372 -20.78 2.26 1.59
CA SER A 372 -19.85 2.71 0.54
C SER A 372 -19.36 4.12 0.85
N MET A 373 -18.06 4.32 0.65
CA MET A 373 -17.34 5.53 1.02
C MET A 373 -16.99 6.35 -0.22
N TYR A 374 -16.93 7.68 -0.05
CA TYR A 374 -16.16 8.50 -0.98
C TYR A 374 -14.66 8.27 -0.73
N PRO A 375 -13.82 8.12 -1.77
CA PRO A 375 -12.40 7.87 -1.55
C PRO A 375 -11.71 9.07 -0.88
N THR A 376 -10.84 8.81 0.08
CA THR A 376 -9.95 9.83 0.63
C THR A 376 -9.06 10.40 -0.47
N SER A 377 -8.92 11.71 -0.56
CA SER A 377 -8.06 12.31 -1.58
C SER A 377 -6.58 12.26 -1.19
N ILE A 378 -5.70 12.42 -2.19
CA ILE A 378 -4.25 12.50 -1.93
C ILE A 378 -3.91 13.74 -1.11
N GLU A 379 -4.60 14.86 -1.34
CA GLU A 379 -4.42 16.11 -0.59
C GLU A 379 -4.79 15.94 0.89
N GLU A 380 -5.84 15.19 1.20
CA GLU A 380 -6.23 14.85 2.57
C GLU A 380 -5.15 14.02 3.27
N LEU A 381 -4.60 13.01 2.58
CA LEU A 381 -3.51 12.21 3.10
C LEU A 381 -2.27 13.07 3.39
N LEU A 382 -1.87 13.89 2.42
CA LEU A 382 -0.72 14.78 2.57
C LEU A 382 -0.94 15.78 3.72
N ALA A 383 -2.14 16.35 3.86
CA ALA A 383 -2.47 17.29 4.94
C ALA A 383 -2.37 16.65 6.32
N VAL A 384 -2.88 15.43 6.49
CA VAL A 384 -2.76 14.66 7.76
C VAL A 384 -1.30 14.39 8.09
N ALA A 385 -0.52 13.91 7.11
CA ALA A 385 0.90 13.57 7.28
C ALA A 385 1.75 14.84 7.54
N ASP A 386 1.44 15.98 6.89
CA ASP A 386 2.11 17.26 7.12
C ASP A 386 1.84 17.83 8.51
N ALA A 387 0.65 17.60 9.04
CA ALA A 387 0.31 17.96 10.41
C ALA A 387 0.96 17.03 11.48
N GLY A 388 1.68 15.98 11.07
CA GLY A 388 2.24 14.97 11.97
C GLY A 388 1.18 14.12 12.66
N LEU A 389 -0.02 14.04 12.06
CA LEU A 389 -1.17 13.31 12.57
C LEU A 389 -1.28 11.95 11.87
N LEU A 390 -2.19 11.12 12.39
CA LEU A 390 -2.45 9.78 11.83
C LEU A 390 -3.92 9.68 11.43
N MET A 391 -4.15 8.99 10.31
CA MET A 391 -5.49 8.64 9.86
C MET A 391 -6.09 7.50 10.70
N PRO A 392 -7.42 7.41 10.80
CA PRO A 392 -8.07 6.19 11.24
C PRO A 392 -7.61 4.97 10.42
N PRO A 393 -7.68 3.76 10.96
CA PRO A 393 -7.30 2.55 10.21
C PRO A 393 -8.17 2.38 8.97
N LYS A 394 -7.56 1.84 7.90
CA LYS A 394 -8.28 1.55 6.66
C LYS A 394 -8.94 2.79 6.03
N SER A 395 -8.19 3.89 5.99
CA SER A 395 -8.62 5.16 5.37
C SER A 395 -8.29 5.24 3.88
N THR A 396 -7.23 4.55 3.42
CA THR A 396 -6.72 4.62 2.06
C THR A 396 -6.52 3.23 1.47
N TRP A 397 -6.81 3.09 0.17
CA TRP A 397 -6.54 1.88 -0.60
C TRP A 397 -5.93 2.28 -1.94
N PHE A 398 -4.60 2.16 -2.05
CA PHE A 398 -3.89 2.48 -3.29
C PHE A 398 -3.95 1.33 -4.29
N GLU A 399 -4.29 1.66 -5.54
CA GLU A 399 -4.24 0.76 -6.69
C GLU A 399 -3.57 1.46 -7.88
N PRO A 400 -2.94 0.67 -8.79
CA PRO A 400 -2.61 -0.76 -8.64
C PRO A 400 -1.49 -1.02 -7.63
N LYS A 401 -1.48 -2.23 -7.07
CA LYS A 401 -0.44 -2.65 -6.11
C LYS A 401 0.90 -2.87 -6.80
N LEU A 402 1.98 -2.36 -6.18
CA LEU A 402 3.35 -2.64 -6.63
C LEU A 402 3.63 -4.14 -6.59
N ARG A 403 4.46 -4.63 -7.51
CA ARG A 403 4.92 -6.03 -7.48
C ARG A 403 6.24 -6.13 -6.72
N SER A 404 6.37 -7.18 -5.91
CA SER A 404 7.62 -7.64 -5.33
C SER A 404 8.43 -8.40 -6.38
N GLY A 405 9.76 -8.38 -6.26
CA GLY A 405 10.68 -9.19 -7.05
C GLY A 405 11.10 -8.61 -8.40
N LEU A 406 10.66 -7.40 -8.77
CA LEU A 406 11.12 -6.72 -9.99
C LEU A 406 12.42 -5.92 -9.79
N PHE A 407 12.72 -5.62 -8.52
CA PHE A 407 13.87 -4.84 -8.10
C PHE A 407 14.49 -5.40 -6.84
#